data_11a107c16456d9c386a21340e1546e1f
#
_entry.id   11a107c16456d9c386a21340e1546e1f
#
_cell.length_a   1.000
_cell.length_b   1.000
_cell.length_c   1.000
_cell.angle_alpha   90.00
_cell.angle_beta   90.00
_cell.angle_gamma   90.00
#
_symmetry.space_group_name_H-M   'P 1'
#
loop_
_entity.id
_entity.type
_entity.pdbx_description
1 polymer ?
#
loop_
_entity_poly.entity_id
_entity_poly.type
_entity_poly.pdbx_seq_one_letter_code
_entity_poly.pdbx_strand_id
1 'polypeptide(L)'
;MIEINKFYKAVFLIFFALSAHVESKILSIGNPDAKVTIKVFSSLTCPHCASFHTNVYEKLKKEYIDKGLVKFEHHAFPLDLAALNAEVVVRCQENMEKKFDLLTEIYSKQTSWAVGSDINKINELI
;
A
#
# COMPACT_ATOMS: atom_id res chain seq x y z
N MET A 1 -11.26 23.94 45.34
CA MET A 1 -10.47 22.69 45.10
C MET A 1 -11.24 21.58 44.32
N ILE A 2 -12.54 21.74 44.12
CA ILE A 2 -13.39 20.70 43.46
C ILE A 2 -13.45 20.88 41.92
N GLU A 3 -13.19 22.06 41.40
CA GLU A 3 -13.31 22.42 39.97
C GLU A 3 -12.14 21.89 39.12
N ILE A 4 -10.93 21.87 39.63
CA ILE A 4 -9.72 21.46 38.94
C ILE A 4 -9.80 19.96 38.57
N ASN A 5 -10.36 19.14 39.45
CA ASN A 5 -10.46 17.68 39.23
C ASN A 5 -11.46 17.31 38.13
N LYS A 6 -12.51 18.10 37.92
CA LYS A 6 -13.47 17.93 36.81
C LYS A 6 -12.83 18.32 35.47
N PHE A 7 -12.03 19.39 35.47
CA PHE A 7 -11.32 19.85 34.29
C PHE A 7 -10.30 18.81 33.81
N TYR A 8 -9.49 18.26 34.72
CA TYR A 8 -8.51 17.21 34.38
C TYR A 8 -9.18 15.92 33.90
N LYS A 9 -10.32 15.52 34.46
CA LYS A 9 -11.09 14.36 34.00
C LYS A 9 -11.66 14.59 32.60
N ALA A 10 -12.17 15.80 32.31
CA ALA A 10 -12.69 16.14 30.99
C ALA A 10 -11.58 16.17 29.92
N VAL A 11 -10.42 16.77 30.24
CA VAL A 11 -9.25 16.80 29.34
C VAL A 11 -8.70 15.39 29.11
N PHE A 12 -8.63 14.55 30.15
CA PHE A 12 -8.20 13.15 30.02
C PHE A 12 -9.14 12.30 29.16
N LEU A 13 -10.46 12.51 29.30
CA LEU A 13 -11.46 11.83 28.46
C LEU A 13 -11.41 12.30 27.00
N ILE A 14 -11.14 13.58 26.75
CA ILE A 14 -10.97 14.12 25.40
C ILE A 14 -9.69 13.56 24.76
N PHE A 15 -8.60 13.44 25.52
CA PHE A 15 -7.34 12.88 25.04
C PHE A 15 -7.44 11.38 24.70
N PHE A 16 -8.28 10.64 25.44
CA PHE A 16 -8.52 9.22 25.19
C PHE A 16 -9.46 8.97 23.99
N ALA A 17 -10.35 9.93 23.71
CA ALA A 17 -11.26 9.85 22.55
C ALA A 17 -10.56 10.18 21.21
N LEU A 18 -9.37 10.80 21.24
CA LEU A 18 -8.55 11.12 20.06
C LEU A 18 -7.55 10.00 19.69
N SER A 19 -7.69 8.81 20.26
CA SER A 19 -6.96 7.63 19.78
C SER A 19 -7.47 7.29 18.38
N ALA A 20 -6.96 8.00 17.37
CA ALA A 20 -7.19 7.66 15.98
C ALA A 20 -6.68 6.23 15.77
N HIS A 21 -7.59 5.30 15.56
CA HIS A 21 -7.26 3.96 15.14
C HIS A 21 -6.63 4.08 13.75
N VAL A 22 -5.30 4.04 13.71
CA VAL A 22 -4.58 3.87 12.45
C VAL A 22 -4.77 2.42 12.03
N GLU A 23 -5.90 2.16 11.41
CA GLU A 23 -6.14 0.89 10.74
C GLU A 23 -5.27 0.85 9.48
N SER A 24 -4.29 -0.05 9.45
CA SER A 24 -3.50 -0.29 8.25
C SER A 24 -4.40 -1.00 7.23
N LYS A 25 -5.19 -0.23 6.50
CA LYS A 25 -6.13 -0.76 5.53
C LYS A 25 -5.40 -1.48 4.41
N ILE A 26 -5.76 -2.76 4.19
CA ILE A 26 -5.27 -3.55 3.07
C ILE A 26 -5.67 -2.84 1.77
N LEU A 27 -4.72 -2.71 0.84
CA LEU A 27 -5.03 -2.15 -0.47
C LEU A 27 -5.84 -3.17 -1.27
N SER A 28 -7.10 -2.86 -1.54
CA SER A 28 -7.99 -3.76 -2.25
C SER A 28 -8.77 -3.04 -3.33
N ILE A 29 -8.99 -3.72 -4.45
CA ILE A 29 -9.77 -3.24 -5.59
C ILE A 29 -10.71 -4.35 -6.08
N GLY A 30 -11.81 -3.96 -6.73
CA GLY A 30 -12.86 -4.86 -7.20
C GLY A 30 -14.05 -4.90 -6.27
N ASN A 31 -14.99 -5.79 -6.55
CA ASN A 31 -16.22 -5.93 -5.77
C ASN A 31 -15.90 -6.54 -4.39
N PRO A 32 -16.23 -5.86 -3.28
CA PRO A 32 -16.00 -6.39 -1.93
C PRO A 32 -16.75 -7.71 -1.66
N ASP A 33 -17.87 -7.94 -2.35
CA ASP A 33 -18.73 -9.12 -2.19
C ASP A 33 -18.40 -10.23 -3.22
N ALA A 34 -17.30 -10.09 -3.98
CA ALA A 34 -16.88 -11.10 -4.93
C ALA A 34 -16.61 -12.44 -4.22
N LYS A 35 -17.06 -13.53 -4.85
CA LYS A 35 -16.88 -14.90 -4.30
C LYS A 35 -15.42 -15.33 -4.22
N VAL A 36 -14.57 -14.72 -5.04
CA VAL A 36 -13.14 -15.03 -5.11
C VAL A 36 -12.34 -13.81 -4.67
N THR A 37 -11.45 -14.01 -3.70
CA THR A 37 -10.47 -13.00 -3.29
C THR A 37 -9.07 -13.50 -3.63
N ILE A 38 -8.33 -12.72 -4.42
CA ILE A 38 -6.93 -12.97 -4.73
C ILE A 38 -6.08 -12.09 -3.82
N LYS A 39 -5.26 -12.72 -2.98
CA LYS A 39 -4.30 -12.02 -2.09
C LYS A 39 -2.90 -12.18 -2.63
N VAL A 40 -2.24 -11.07 -2.94
CA VAL A 40 -0.87 -11.06 -3.44
C VAL A 40 0.04 -10.41 -2.42
N PHE A 41 0.99 -11.18 -1.90
CA PHE A 41 2.06 -10.71 -1.03
C PHE A 41 3.25 -10.34 -1.90
N SER A 42 3.59 -9.07 -1.97
CA SER A 42 4.60 -8.62 -2.91
C SER A 42 5.46 -7.48 -2.39
N SER A 43 6.69 -7.41 -2.90
CA SER A 43 7.63 -6.32 -2.66
C SER A 43 7.78 -5.45 -3.90
N LEU A 44 7.81 -4.14 -3.70
CA LEU A 44 7.96 -3.19 -4.80
C LEU A 44 9.35 -3.22 -5.45
N THR A 45 10.36 -3.83 -4.79
CA THR A 45 11.70 -4.03 -5.34
C THR A 45 11.91 -5.42 -5.95
N CYS A 46 10.94 -6.34 -5.83
CA CYS A 46 11.07 -7.70 -6.37
C CYS A 46 10.79 -7.72 -7.89
N PRO A 47 11.74 -8.14 -8.75
CA PRO A 47 11.54 -8.19 -10.21
C PRO A 47 10.42 -9.13 -10.66
N HIS A 48 10.23 -10.26 -9.96
CA HIS A 48 9.15 -11.19 -10.25
C HIS A 48 7.77 -10.60 -9.90
N CYS A 49 7.68 -9.79 -8.85
CA CYS A 49 6.46 -9.06 -8.50
C CYS A 49 6.13 -8.01 -9.56
N ALA A 50 7.12 -7.29 -10.08
CA ALA A 50 6.94 -6.37 -11.19
C ALA A 50 6.46 -7.08 -12.44
N SER A 51 7.07 -8.22 -12.79
CA SER A 51 6.66 -9.04 -13.93
C SER A 51 5.22 -9.54 -13.80
N PHE A 52 4.83 -9.99 -12.61
CA PHE A 52 3.43 -10.36 -12.34
C PHE A 52 2.50 -9.17 -12.58
N HIS A 53 2.83 -8.01 -12.02
CA HIS A 53 1.98 -6.83 -12.09
C HIS A 53 1.83 -6.33 -13.54
N THR A 54 2.91 -6.29 -14.31
CA THR A 54 2.88 -5.81 -15.70
C THR A 54 2.29 -6.82 -16.70
N ASN A 55 2.42 -8.12 -16.47
CA ASN A 55 2.02 -9.13 -17.45
C ASN A 55 0.72 -9.85 -17.08
N VAL A 56 0.41 -9.98 -15.80
CA VAL A 56 -0.73 -10.78 -15.32
C VAL A 56 -1.83 -9.89 -14.73
N TYR A 57 -1.47 -8.95 -13.87
CA TYR A 57 -2.44 -8.11 -13.16
C TYR A 57 -3.32 -7.30 -14.12
N GLU A 58 -2.78 -6.75 -15.20
CA GLU A 58 -3.54 -5.98 -16.19
C GLU A 58 -4.66 -6.83 -16.83
N LYS A 59 -4.36 -8.07 -17.18
CA LYS A 59 -5.35 -9.01 -17.73
C LYS A 59 -6.37 -9.40 -16.66
N LEU A 60 -5.89 -9.70 -15.45
CA LEU A 60 -6.74 -10.06 -14.32
C LEU A 60 -7.70 -8.90 -13.99
N LYS A 61 -7.20 -7.66 -14.00
CA LYS A 61 -8.01 -6.47 -13.77
C LYS A 61 -9.14 -6.38 -14.80
N LYS A 62 -8.79 -6.38 -16.08
CA LYS A 62 -9.76 -6.22 -17.17
C LYS A 62 -10.78 -7.35 -17.26
N GLU A 63 -10.34 -8.61 -17.04
CA GLU A 63 -11.18 -9.78 -17.29
C GLU A 63 -12.02 -10.19 -16.07
N TYR A 64 -11.58 -9.85 -14.86
CA TYR A 64 -12.22 -10.37 -13.64
C TYR A 64 -12.53 -9.28 -12.61
N ILE A 65 -11.57 -8.38 -12.32
CA ILE A 65 -11.75 -7.38 -11.26
C ILE A 65 -12.78 -6.33 -11.69
N ASP A 66 -12.62 -5.75 -12.87
CA ASP A 66 -13.53 -4.71 -13.41
C ASP A 66 -14.93 -5.26 -13.69
N LYS A 67 -15.06 -6.57 -13.87
CA LYS A 67 -16.35 -7.27 -14.00
C LYS A 67 -16.97 -7.65 -12.66
N GLY A 68 -16.34 -7.34 -11.54
CA GLY A 68 -16.83 -7.63 -10.21
C GLY A 68 -16.75 -9.10 -9.79
N LEU A 69 -16.06 -9.95 -10.56
CA LEU A 69 -15.94 -11.39 -10.30
C LEU A 69 -14.89 -11.71 -9.23
N VAL A 70 -13.90 -10.83 -9.08
CA VAL A 70 -12.75 -11.00 -8.20
C VAL A 70 -12.55 -9.73 -7.38
N LYS A 71 -12.28 -9.91 -6.09
CA LYS A 71 -11.66 -8.92 -5.21
C LYS A 71 -10.15 -9.17 -5.21
N PHE A 72 -9.36 -8.16 -5.51
CA PHE A 72 -7.89 -8.24 -5.47
C PHE A 72 -7.36 -7.48 -4.27
N GLU A 73 -6.43 -8.09 -3.54
CA GLU A 73 -5.77 -7.50 -2.36
C GLU A 73 -4.25 -7.49 -2.55
N HIS A 74 -3.67 -6.30 -2.47
CA HIS A 74 -2.23 -6.13 -2.38
C HIS A 74 -1.81 -6.10 -0.91
N HIS A 75 -1.01 -7.08 -0.51
CA HIS A 75 -0.39 -7.18 0.80
C HIS A 75 1.09 -6.84 0.69
N ALA A 76 1.49 -5.72 1.25
CA ALA A 76 2.90 -5.32 1.27
C ALA A 76 3.76 -6.35 1.99
N PHE A 77 4.81 -6.80 1.32
CA PHE A 77 5.85 -7.65 1.87
C PHE A 77 7.23 -7.09 1.50
N PRO A 78 7.62 -5.92 2.06
CA PRO A 78 8.85 -5.24 1.67
C PRO A 78 10.07 -6.09 2.03
N LEU A 79 10.92 -6.36 1.05
CA LEU A 79 12.16 -7.12 1.22
C LEU A 79 13.33 -6.24 1.63
N ASP A 80 13.20 -4.92 1.47
CA ASP A 80 14.22 -3.94 1.79
C ASP A 80 13.59 -2.57 2.13
N LEU A 81 14.43 -1.61 2.54
CA LEU A 81 14.02 -0.29 2.94
C LEU A 81 13.45 0.53 1.76
N ALA A 82 13.96 0.33 0.55
CA ALA A 82 13.46 1.02 -0.63
C ALA A 82 12.01 0.59 -0.94
N ALA A 83 11.73 -0.73 -0.87
CA ALA A 83 10.38 -1.26 -0.99
C ALA A 83 9.44 -0.72 0.09
N LEU A 84 9.91 -0.64 1.33
CA LEU A 84 9.11 -0.08 2.43
C LEU A 84 8.77 1.38 2.20
N ASN A 85 9.75 2.20 1.81
CA ASN A 85 9.53 3.62 1.52
C ASN A 85 8.56 3.82 0.34
N ALA A 86 8.73 3.05 -0.73
CA ALA A 86 7.82 3.10 -1.88
C ALA A 86 6.38 2.71 -1.48
N GLU A 87 6.21 1.70 -0.63
CA GLU A 87 4.89 1.31 -0.11
C GLU A 87 4.24 2.42 0.73
N VAL A 88 5.01 3.15 1.52
CA VAL A 88 4.52 4.32 2.26
C VAL A 88 3.99 5.38 1.30
N VAL A 89 4.73 5.69 0.22
CA VAL A 89 4.30 6.67 -0.79
C VAL A 89 2.99 6.25 -1.46
N VAL A 90 2.85 4.97 -1.80
CA VAL A 90 1.58 4.42 -2.33
C VAL A 90 0.43 4.64 -1.34
N ARG A 91 0.66 4.34 -0.06
CA ARG A 91 -0.38 4.47 0.97
C ARG A 91 -0.81 5.90 1.25
N CYS A 92 0.05 6.88 0.98
CA CYS A 92 -0.25 8.31 1.11
C CYS A 92 -1.20 8.84 0.02
N GLN A 93 -1.48 8.08 -1.05
CA GLN A 93 -2.44 8.52 -2.07
C GLN A 93 -3.86 8.62 -1.50
N GLU A 94 -4.64 9.56 -2.05
CA GLU A 94 -5.95 9.96 -1.53
C GLU A 94 -6.98 8.82 -1.51
N ASN A 95 -7.06 8.07 -2.60
CA ASN A 95 -8.05 7.01 -2.75
C ASN A 95 -7.44 5.71 -3.28
N MET A 96 -8.24 4.64 -3.27
CA MET A 96 -7.78 3.31 -3.62
C MET A 96 -7.37 3.19 -5.10
N GLU A 97 -8.07 3.85 -6.00
CA GLU A 97 -7.75 3.85 -7.43
C GLU A 97 -6.37 4.47 -7.68
N LYS A 98 -6.11 5.68 -7.16
CA LYS A 98 -4.78 6.31 -7.25
C LYS A 98 -3.67 5.48 -6.61
N LYS A 99 -3.97 4.72 -5.56
CA LYS A 99 -3.00 3.80 -4.95
C LYS A 99 -2.61 2.68 -5.91
N PHE A 100 -3.57 2.09 -6.60
CA PHE A 100 -3.30 1.04 -7.59
C PHE A 100 -2.67 1.58 -8.87
N ASP A 101 -3.03 2.79 -9.31
CA ASP A 101 -2.37 3.45 -10.44
C ASP A 101 -0.89 3.70 -10.13
N LEU A 102 -0.59 4.20 -8.93
CA LEU A 102 0.79 4.41 -8.50
C LEU A 102 1.56 3.09 -8.31
N LEU A 103 0.92 2.03 -7.80
CA LEU A 103 1.52 0.70 -7.77
C LEU A 103 1.93 0.23 -9.17
N THR A 104 1.05 0.41 -10.15
CA THR A 104 1.32 0.05 -11.55
C THR A 104 2.50 0.86 -12.11
N GLU A 105 2.52 2.17 -11.83
CA GLU A 105 3.62 3.03 -12.26
C GLU A 105 4.97 2.64 -11.62
N ILE A 106 4.98 2.40 -10.31
CA ILE A 106 6.17 1.99 -9.56
C ILE A 106 6.74 0.67 -10.11
N TYR A 107 5.88 -0.33 -10.35
CA TYR A 107 6.32 -1.60 -10.93
C TYR A 107 6.82 -1.45 -12.37
N SER A 108 6.15 -0.67 -13.20
CA SER A 108 6.56 -0.44 -14.59
C SER A 108 7.92 0.25 -14.70
N LYS A 109 8.27 1.08 -13.74
CA LYS A 109 9.53 1.84 -13.67
C LYS A 109 10.55 1.22 -12.69
N GLN A 110 10.31 0.00 -12.21
CA GLN A 110 11.12 -0.61 -11.14
C GLN A 110 12.62 -0.58 -11.43
N THR A 111 13.03 -0.87 -12.65
CA THR A 111 14.45 -0.89 -13.04
C THR A 111 15.14 0.47 -12.96
N SER A 112 14.39 1.57 -12.92
CA SER A 112 14.96 2.92 -12.84
C SER A 112 15.17 3.42 -11.41
N TRP A 113 14.44 2.85 -10.43
CA TRP A 113 14.51 3.32 -9.04
C TRP A 113 14.89 2.24 -8.03
N ALA A 114 14.56 0.96 -8.30
CA ALA A 114 14.87 -0.16 -7.41
C ALA A 114 16.28 -0.68 -7.68
N VAL A 115 17.28 0.16 -7.46
CA VAL A 115 18.68 -0.15 -7.74
C VAL A 115 19.30 -1.15 -6.76
N GLY A 116 18.56 -1.55 -5.72
CA GLY A 116 18.98 -2.54 -4.74
C GLY A 116 20.19 -2.08 -3.92
N SER A 117 20.99 -3.06 -3.49
CA SER A 117 22.29 -2.83 -2.85
C SER A 117 23.47 -2.76 -3.83
N ASP A 118 23.20 -2.58 -5.11
CA ASP A 118 24.25 -2.43 -6.12
C ASP A 118 24.89 -1.04 -6.01
N ILE A 119 26.00 -1.00 -5.26
CA ILE A 119 26.79 0.21 -5.01
C ILE A 119 27.24 0.88 -6.32
N ASN A 120 27.49 0.13 -7.39
CA ASN A 120 27.90 0.70 -8.66
C ASN A 120 26.77 1.49 -9.31
N LYS A 121 25.55 0.96 -9.28
CA LYS A 121 24.35 1.68 -9.74
C LYS A 121 24.00 2.90 -8.88
N ILE A 122 24.24 2.82 -7.59
CA ILE A 122 24.05 3.96 -6.69
C ILE A 122 25.05 5.07 -7.02
N ASN A 123 26.31 4.71 -7.29
CA ASN A 123 27.36 5.67 -7.65
C ASN A 123 27.16 6.31 -9.04
N GLU A 124 26.44 5.66 -9.96
CA GLU A 124 26.06 6.24 -11.26
C GLU A 124 24.92 7.27 -11.16
N LEU A 125 24.16 7.28 -10.05
CA LEU A 125 23.02 8.16 -9.82
C LEU A 125 23.36 9.40 -8.99
N ILE A 126 24.57 9.48 -8.41
CA ILE A 126 25.10 10.59 -7.61
C ILE A 126 26.08 11.44 -8.43
#